data_5e3ae4bd55d4b1a210f1f00129844700
#
_entry.id   5e3ae4bd55d4b1a210f1f00129844700
#
_cell.length_a   1.000
_cell.length_b   1.000
_cell.length_c   1.000
_cell.angle_alpha   90.00
_cell.angle_beta   90.00
_cell.angle_gamma   90.00
#
_symmetry.space_group_name_H-M   'P 1'
#
loop_
_entity.id
_entity.type
_entity.pdbx_description
1 polymer ?
#
loop_
_entity_poly.entity_id
_entity_poly.type
_entity_poly.pdbx_seq_one_letter_code
_entity_poly.pdbx_strand_id
1 'polypeptide(L)'
;NKKQLMMGDINMGKETFEGKKTHCTIGIIGHRGHGKTTLTDAIKKTLTTREERNISLTSSIEYGAILVVSAIDGIMSQTAEQIMIAHHMGMQHIVVFMNKCDMVDDMEMLELVEMGIRDQLYQCGFVGSDIPFIYGSALKALEDPDGEWGDKIMELMDAVDKYIPDSQPEMDQASSIHT
;
A
#
# COMPACT_ATOMS: atom_id res chain seq x y z
N ASN A 1 8.51 -18.49 -2.82
CA ASN A 1 8.37 -17.36 -3.65
C ASN A 1 6.93 -16.93 -3.82
N LYS A 2 6.43 -16.12 -2.94
CA LYS A 2 5.00 -15.97 -2.82
C LYS A 2 4.45 -14.56 -2.97
N LYS A 3 5.21 -13.64 -3.40
CA LYS A 3 4.59 -12.55 -4.09
C LYS A 3 4.28 -13.08 -5.47
N GLN A 4 3.24 -13.88 -5.47
CA GLN A 4 2.83 -14.54 -6.67
C GLN A 4 2.58 -13.53 -7.75
N LEU A 5 3.21 -13.82 -8.81
CA LEU A 5 2.73 -13.42 -10.09
C LEU A 5 1.28 -13.81 -10.18
N MET A 6 0.44 -12.85 -10.07
CA MET A 6 -0.91 -13.10 -10.48
C MET A 6 -0.89 -13.19 -11.96
N MET A 7 -1.37 -14.30 -12.36
CA MET A 7 -1.39 -14.68 -13.68
C MET A 7 -2.23 -13.85 -14.55
N GLY A 8 -2.54 -13.77 -15.36
CA GLY A 8 -3.31 -13.11 -16.27
C GLY A 8 -2.44 -12.62 -17.33
N ASP A 9 -2.23 -11.66 -17.43
CA ASP A 9 -1.72 -11.02 -18.56
C ASP A 9 -0.30 -10.67 -18.49
N ILE A 10 0.36 -11.46 -17.77
CA ILE A 10 1.74 -11.20 -17.58
C ILE A 10 2.46 -11.64 -18.81
N ASN A 11 2.70 -10.72 -19.63
CA ASN A 11 3.84 -10.84 -20.47
C ASN A 11 5.04 -10.91 -19.53
N MET A 12 5.55 -12.08 -19.37
CA MET A 12 6.78 -12.33 -18.66
C MET A 12 7.93 -11.65 -19.38
N GLY A 13 7.68 -10.40 -19.68
CA GLY A 13 8.61 -9.56 -20.33
C GLY A 13 9.92 -9.64 -19.63
N LYS A 14 10.85 -9.82 -20.34
CA LYS A 14 12.22 -10.14 -20.07
C LYS A 14 12.99 -9.04 -19.36
N GLU A 15 12.33 -7.98 -18.94
CA GLU A 15 12.96 -6.84 -18.33
C GLU A 15 12.63 -6.81 -16.85
N THR A 16 13.50 -7.40 -16.07
CA THR A 16 13.57 -7.15 -14.66
C THR A 16 14.23 -5.80 -14.45
N PHE A 17 13.44 -4.80 -14.10
CA PHE A 17 13.99 -3.57 -13.58
C PHE A 17 14.61 -3.86 -12.22
N GLU A 18 15.90 -3.68 -12.09
CA GLU A 18 16.58 -3.87 -10.82
C GLU A 18 15.93 -3.01 -9.73
N GLY A 19 15.49 -3.65 -8.67
CA GLY A 19 14.88 -3.01 -7.52
C GLY A 19 13.39 -2.70 -7.60
N LYS A 20 12.73 -2.98 -8.73
CA LYS A 20 11.29 -2.81 -8.86
C LYS A 20 10.57 -4.14 -8.97
N LYS A 21 9.54 -4.30 -8.15
CA LYS A 21 8.69 -5.49 -8.21
C LYS A 21 7.83 -5.41 -9.44
N THR A 22 8.08 -6.27 -10.39
CA THR A 22 7.30 -6.33 -11.63
C THR A 22 5.91 -6.89 -11.37
N HIS A 23 5.83 -7.81 -10.43
CA HIS A 23 4.59 -8.46 -10.04
C HIS A 23 4.61 -8.70 -8.53
N CYS A 24 3.70 -8.07 -7.84
CA CYS A 24 3.50 -8.35 -6.44
C CYS A 24 2.01 -8.32 -6.10
N THR A 25 1.63 -9.08 -5.14
CA THR A 25 0.30 -9.04 -4.58
C THR A 25 0.35 -8.21 -3.31
N ILE A 26 -0.34 -7.09 -3.32
CA ILE A 26 -0.39 -6.15 -2.21
C ILE A 26 -1.83 -6.01 -1.77
N GLY A 27 -2.06 -6.15 -0.47
CA GLY A 27 -3.36 -5.90 0.11
C GLY A 27 -3.71 -4.41 0.09
N ILE A 28 -4.95 -4.10 -0.18
CA ILE A 28 -5.49 -2.75 0.02
C ILE A 28 -6.56 -2.82 1.08
N ILE A 29 -6.34 -2.11 2.16
CA ILE A 29 -7.27 -2.02 3.28
C ILE A 29 -7.65 -0.57 3.55
N GLY A 30 -8.74 -0.35 4.22
CA GLY A 30 -9.23 0.97 4.56
C GLY A 30 -10.75 0.99 4.65
N HIS A 31 -11.27 2.05 5.26
CA HIS A 31 -12.70 2.22 5.43
C HIS A 31 -13.43 2.35 4.07
N ARG A 32 -14.67 1.92 4.05
CA ARG A 32 -15.54 2.11 2.89
C ARG A 32 -15.69 3.60 2.58
N GLY A 33 -15.53 3.96 1.30
CA GLY A 33 -15.61 5.36 0.87
C GLY A 33 -14.31 6.14 0.98
N HIS A 34 -13.23 5.56 1.50
CA HIS A 34 -11.92 6.22 1.54
C HIS A 34 -11.17 6.17 0.20
N GLY A 35 -11.71 5.49 -0.81
CA GLY A 35 -11.19 5.52 -2.16
C GLY A 35 -10.28 4.35 -2.54
N LYS A 36 -10.45 3.18 -1.92
CA LYS A 36 -9.65 1.97 -2.25
C LYS A 36 -9.74 1.58 -3.73
N THR A 37 -10.93 1.54 -4.27
CA THR A 37 -11.15 1.19 -5.69
C THR A 37 -10.52 2.21 -6.61
N THR A 38 -10.73 3.49 -6.34
CA THR A 38 -10.15 4.59 -7.12
C THR A 38 -8.63 4.54 -7.06
N LEU A 39 -8.05 4.26 -5.89
CA LEU A 39 -6.59 4.10 -5.75
C LEU A 39 -6.08 2.90 -6.56
N THR A 40 -6.78 1.78 -6.51
CA THR A 40 -6.44 0.60 -7.31
C THR A 40 -6.37 0.94 -8.80
N ASP A 41 -7.37 1.63 -9.30
CA ASP A 41 -7.43 2.04 -10.70
C ASP A 41 -6.35 3.07 -11.04
N ALA A 42 -6.11 4.03 -10.14
CA ALA A 42 -5.06 5.03 -10.31
C ALA A 42 -3.67 4.39 -10.35
N ILE A 43 -3.39 3.43 -9.49
CA ILE A 43 -2.12 2.70 -9.49
C ILE A 43 -1.94 1.97 -10.83
N LYS A 44 -2.93 1.20 -11.24
CA LYS A 44 -2.86 0.45 -12.50
C LYS A 44 -2.63 1.37 -13.69
N LYS A 45 -3.41 2.44 -13.79
CA LYS A 45 -3.30 3.40 -14.88
C LYS A 45 -1.96 4.11 -14.90
N THR A 46 -1.49 4.59 -13.75
CA THR A 46 -0.21 5.30 -13.64
C THR A 46 0.97 4.41 -14.00
N LEU A 47 0.99 3.18 -13.48
CA LEU A 47 2.06 2.23 -13.79
C LEU A 47 2.07 1.83 -15.26
N THR A 48 0.91 1.60 -15.85
CA THR A 48 0.80 1.28 -17.27
C THR A 48 1.26 2.45 -18.13
N THR A 49 0.91 3.67 -17.78
CA THR A 49 1.24 4.87 -18.54
C THR A 49 2.71 5.23 -18.43
N ARG A 50 3.29 5.16 -17.24
CA ARG A 50 4.65 5.65 -16.99
C ARG A 50 5.74 4.59 -17.09
N GLU A 51 5.48 3.37 -16.68
CA GLU A 51 6.50 2.33 -16.54
C GLU A 51 6.20 1.07 -17.35
N GLU A 52 5.07 1.02 -18.02
CA GLU A 52 4.59 -0.18 -18.72
C GLU A 52 4.58 -1.42 -17.79
N ARG A 53 4.35 -1.17 -16.50
CA ARG A 53 4.41 -2.16 -15.45
C ARG A 53 3.01 -2.51 -14.97
N ASN A 54 2.74 -3.78 -14.83
CA ASN A 54 1.50 -4.28 -14.27
C ASN A 54 1.70 -4.74 -12.83
N ILE A 55 0.72 -4.47 -12.00
CA ILE A 55 0.71 -4.89 -10.61
C ILE A 55 -0.63 -5.52 -10.27
N SER A 56 -0.61 -6.52 -9.45
CA SER A 56 -1.80 -7.15 -8.92
C SER A 56 -2.09 -6.66 -7.51
N LEU A 57 -3.27 -6.10 -7.35
CA LEU A 57 -3.74 -5.61 -6.07
C LEU A 57 -4.91 -6.49 -5.60
N THR A 58 -4.92 -6.84 -4.34
CA THR A 58 -5.90 -7.74 -3.77
C THR A 58 -6.46 -7.21 -2.45
N SER A 59 -7.63 -7.67 -2.09
CA SER A 59 -8.15 -7.51 -0.74
C SER A 59 -7.60 -8.57 0.24
N SER A 60 -6.86 -9.53 -0.26
CA SER A 60 -6.22 -10.53 0.59
C SER A 60 -5.00 -9.94 1.27
N ILE A 61 -4.85 -10.26 2.53
CA ILE A 61 -3.74 -9.79 3.35
C ILE A 61 -2.67 -10.87 3.34
N GLU A 62 -1.51 -10.58 2.76
CA GLU A 62 -0.37 -11.50 2.76
C GLU A 62 0.81 -10.91 3.53
N TYR A 63 1.74 -10.26 2.86
CA TYR A 63 2.96 -9.75 3.51
C TYR A 63 2.89 -8.31 3.89
N GLY A 64 2.12 -7.54 3.16
CA GLY A 64 1.96 -6.13 3.39
C GLY A 64 0.73 -5.57 2.71
N ALA A 65 0.32 -4.40 3.14
CA ALA A 65 -0.81 -3.71 2.58
C ALA A 65 -0.59 -2.22 2.47
N ILE A 66 -1.38 -1.62 1.60
CA ILE A 66 -1.60 -0.18 1.56
C ILE A 66 -2.87 0.09 2.38
N LEU A 67 -2.72 0.86 3.45
CA LEU A 67 -3.84 1.39 4.20
C LEU A 67 -4.28 2.72 3.58
N VAL A 68 -5.50 2.77 3.10
CA VAL A 68 -6.08 3.98 2.50
C VAL A 68 -6.92 4.70 3.53
N VAL A 69 -6.57 5.95 3.82
CA VAL A 69 -7.30 6.81 4.75
C VAL A 69 -7.68 8.10 4.03
N SER A 70 -8.93 8.52 4.17
CA SER A 70 -9.35 9.81 3.64
C SER A 70 -8.88 10.95 4.53
N ALA A 71 -8.17 11.91 3.95
CA ALA A 71 -7.71 13.11 4.66
C ALA A 71 -8.87 13.97 5.19
N ILE A 72 -10.05 13.88 4.54
CA ILE A 72 -11.24 14.63 4.94
C ILE A 72 -11.93 13.97 6.13
N ASP A 73 -12.08 12.65 6.08
CA ASP A 73 -12.84 11.91 7.09
C ASP A 73 -11.99 11.59 8.31
N GLY A 74 -10.67 11.54 8.13
CA GLY A 74 -9.72 11.24 9.19
C GLY A 74 -9.83 9.80 9.70
N ILE A 75 -9.58 9.62 10.98
CA ILE A 75 -9.60 8.31 11.62
C ILE A 75 -11.03 7.93 11.95
N MET A 76 -11.43 6.77 11.44
CA MET A 76 -12.71 6.17 11.76
C MET A 76 -12.50 4.95 12.67
N SER A 77 -13.48 4.64 13.51
CA SER A 77 -13.43 3.45 14.37
C SER A 77 -13.22 2.16 13.56
N GLN A 78 -13.80 2.08 12.39
CA GLN A 78 -13.63 0.96 11.48
C GLN A 78 -12.21 0.87 10.90
N THR A 79 -11.49 1.99 10.79
CA THR A 79 -10.08 1.99 10.40
C THR A 79 -9.24 1.26 11.45
N ALA A 80 -9.47 1.55 12.71
CA ALA A 80 -8.81 0.88 13.82
C ALA A 80 -9.08 -0.63 13.82
N GLU A 81 -10.32 -1.02 13.59
CA GLU A 81 -10.70 -2.44 13.49
C GLU A 81 -9.96 -3.14 12.35
N GLN A 82 -9.87 -2.51 11.19
CA GLN A 82 -9.16 -3.10 10.05
C GLN A 82 -7.66 -3.22 10.28
N ILE A 83 -7.05 -2.24 10.91
CA ILE A 83 -5.64 -2.30 11.31
C ILE A 83 -5.41 -3.45 12.29
N MET A 84 -6.28 -3.59 13.28
CA MET A 84 -6.21 -4.67 14.27
C MET A 84 -6.35 -6.04 13.61
N ILE A 85 -7.32 -6.21 12.72
CA ILE A 85 -7.51 -7.46 11.97
C ILE A 85 -6.26 -7.79 11.15
N ALA A 86 -5.72 -6.81 10.44
CA ALA A 86 -4.51 -6.99 9.65
C ALA A 86 -3.33 -7.47 10.51
N HIS A 87 -3.15 -6.88 11.68
CA HIS A 87 -2.11 -7.30 12.62
C HIS A 87 -2.33 -8.72 13.13
N HIS A 88 -3.56 -9.07 13.52
CA HIS A 88 -3.90 -10.41 13.98
C HIS A 88 -3.73 -11.49 12.88
N MET A 89 -3.85 -11.12 11.64
CA MET A 89 -3.59 -12.00 10.50
C MET A 89 -2.11 -12.17 10.18
N GLY A 90 -1.22 -11.55 10.96
CA GLY A 90 0.22 -11.67 10.80
C GLY A 90 0.85 -10.68 9.84
N MET A 91 0.11 -9.66 9.40
CA MET A 91 0.67 -8.60 8.58
C MET A 91 1.70 -7.80 9.37
N GLN A 92 2.87 -7.61 8.80
CA GLN A 92 3.96 -6.91 9.46
C GLN A 92 4.28 -5.55 8.85
N HIS A 93 3.88 -5.33 7.61
CA HIS A 93 4.26 -4.13 6.85
C HIS A 93 3.03 -3.42 6.30
N ILE A 94 2.86 -2.16 6.69
CA ILE A 94 1.82 -1.27 6.18
C ILE A 94 2.48 -0.01 5.62
N VAL A 95 2.04 0.39 4.45
CA VAL A 95 2.28 1.71 3.87
C VAL A 95 0.96 2.45 3.88
N VAL A 96 0.95 3.69 4.31
CA VAL A 96 -0.27 4.50 4.40
C VAL A 96 -0.38 5.45 3.22
N PHE A 97 -1.50 5.41 2.54
CA PHE A 97 -1.87 6.39 1.54
C PHE A 97 -2.98 7.27 2.06
N MET A 98 -2.65 8.53 2.32
CA MET A 98 -3.63 9.53 2.72
C MET A 98 -4.27 10.10 1.46
N ASN A 99 -5.51 9.72 1.23
CA ASN A 99 -6.24 10.04 0.01
C ASN A 99 -7.07 11.32 0.15
N LYS A 100 -7.49 11.88 -0.97
CA LYS A 100 -8.31 13.08 -1.07
C LYS A 100 -7.62 14.36 -0.56
N CYS A 101 -6.30 14.39 -0.62
CA CYS A 101 -5.53 15.56 -0.21
C CYS A 101 -5.74 16.78 -1.11
N ASP A 102 -6.24 16.58 -2.33
CA ASP A 102 -6.66 17.66 -3.22
C ASP A 102 -7.81 18.52 -2.65
N MET A 103 -8.53 18.00 -1.68
CA MET A 103 -9.65 18.66 -1.02
C MET A 103 -9.27 19.31 0.32
N VAL A 104 -8.03 19.27 0.70
CA VAL A 104 -7.54 19.81 1.97
C VAL A 104 -6.40 20.79 1.69
N ASP A 105 -6.62 22.05 2.05
CA ASP A 105 -5.63 23.11 1.85
C ASP A 105 -4.75 23.35 3.09
N ASP A 106 -5.13 22.78 4.22
CA ASP A 106 -4.44 22.98 5.49
C ASP A 106 -3.49 21.81 5.79
N MET A 107 -2.21 22.09 5.69
CA MET A 107 -1.16 21.11 5.98
C MET A 107 -1.15 20.68 7.46
N GLU A 108 -1.46 21.57 8.37
CA GLU A 108 -1.53 21.23 9.80
C GLU A 108 -2.61 20.18 10.07
N MET A 109 -3.72 20.26 9.34
CA MET A 109 -4.78 19.28 9.43
C MET A 109 -4.32 17.90 8.95
N LEU A 110 -3.58 17.85 7.85
CA LEU A 110 -3.01 16.60 7.34
C LEU A 110 -2.04 15.98 8.35
N GLU A 111 -1.20 16.79 8.95
CA GLU A 111 -0.25 16.33 9.98
C GLU A 111 -0.97 15.78 11.22
N LEU A 112 -2.05 16.40 11.64
CA LEU A 112 -2.86 15.90 12.76
C LEU A 112 -3.49 14.53 12.44
N VAL A 113 -4.01 14.38 11.24
CA VAL A 113 -4.56 13.09 10.78
C VAL A 113 -3.44 12.03 10.75
N GLU A 114 -2.28 12.36 10.21
CA GLU A 114 -1.13 11.45 10.21
C GLU A 114 -0.73 11.03 11.61
N MET A 115 -0.60 11.97 12.54
CA MET A 115 -0.25 11.67 13.93
C MET A 115 -1.25 10.69 14.56
N GLY A 116 -2.52 10.92 14.35
CA GLY A 116 -3.55 10.03 14.86
C GLY A 116 -3.51 8.63 14.25
N ILE A 117 -3.21 8.51 12.97
CA ILE A 117 -3.06 7.21 12.31
C ILE A 117 -1.81 6.50 12.82
N ARG A 118 -0.71 7.20 12.99
CA ARG A 118 0.52 6.63 13.58
C ARG A 118 0.28 6.09 14.98
N ASP A 119 -0.44 6.84 15.80
CA ASP A 119 -0.82 6.41 17.14
C ASP A 119 -1.70 5.15 17.09
N GLN A 120 -2.66 5.12 16.19
CA GLN A 120 -3.53 3.97 16.01
C GLN A 120 -2.77 2.73 15.55
N LEU A 121 -1.85 2.88 14.60
CA LEU A 121 -0.98 1.79 14.16
C LEU A 121 -0.13 1.26 15.30
N TYR A 122 0.45 2.14 16.09
CA TYR A 122 1.23 1.78 17.27
C TYR A 122 0.40 1.00 18.29
N GLN A 123 -0.79 1.47 18.61
CA GLN A 123 -1.70 0.81 19.55
C GLN A 123 -2.13 -0.58 19.06
N CYS A 124 -2.21 -0.78 17.75
CA CYS A 124 -2.55 -2.08 17.14
C CYS A 124 -1.33 -3.01 16.99
N GLY A 125 -0.14 -2.58 17.41
CA GLY A 125 1.06 -3.41 17.40
C GLY A 125 2.00 -3.22 16.21
N PHE A 126 1.71 -2.27 15.31
CA PHE A 126 2.65 -1.91 14.26
C PHE A 126 3.71 -0.96 14.81
N VAL A 127 4.90 -1.47 15.01
CA VAL A 127 6.00 -0.74 15.60
C VAL A 127 6.91 -0.21 14.49
N GLY A 128 7.13 1.07 14.49
CA GLY A 128 8.06 1.70 13.56
C GLY A 128 7.72 3.16 13.33
N SER A 129 8.68 4.04 13.60
CA SER A 129 8.57 5.45 13.27
C SER A 129 8.72 5.71 11.76
N ASP A 130 9.12 4.70 11.03
CA ASP A 130 9.47 4.73 9.62
C ASP A 130 8.37 4.21 8.68
N ILE A 131 7.17 3.96 9.19
CA ILE A 131 6.01 3.61 8.35
C ILE A 131 5.80 4.74 7.32
N PRO A 132 5.89 4.44 6.03
CA PRO A 132 5.72 5.46 5.01
C PRO A 132 4.30 6.00 4.95
N PHE A 133 4.18 7.32 4.86
CA PHE A 133 2.94 8.03 4.62
C PHE A 133 3.05 8.82 3.33
N ILE A 134 2.15 8.57 2.41
CA ILE A 134 2.09 9.26 1.12
C ILE A 134 0.80 10.06 1.08
N TYR A 135 0.92 11.37 0.86
CA TYR A 135 -0.22 12.26 0.68
C TYR A 135 -0.57 12.34 -0.81
N GLY A 136 -1.78 11.99 -1.16
CA GLY A 136 -2.16 11.98 -2.55
C GLY A 136 -3.64 12.15 -2.81
N SER A 137 -3.99 12.11 -4.07
CA SER A 137 -5.36 12.06 -4.56
C SER A 137 -5.46 11.01 -5.66
N ALA A 138 -6.09 9.90 -5.34
CA ALA A 138 -6.29 8.82 -6.29
C ALA A 138 -7.14 9.26 -7.49
N LEU A 139 -8.16 10.06 -7.25
CA LEU A 139 -9.02 10.56 -8.31
C LEU A 139 -8.25 11.46 -9.28
N LYS A 140 -7.48 12.40 -8.77
CA LYS A 140 -6.68 13.32 -9.59
C LYS A 140 -5.56 12.59 -10.34
N ALA A 141 -4.94 11.61 -9.73
CA ALA A 141 -3.96 10.77 -10.41
C ALA A 141 -4.59 9.92 -11.53
N LEU A 142 -5.81 9.45 -11.32
CA LEU A 142 -6.55 8.71 -12.34
C LEU A 142 -6.94 9.60 -13.53
N GLU A 143 -7.29 10.85 -13.28
CA GLU A 143 -7.59 11.85 -14.33
C GLU A 143 -6.34 12.24 -15.13
N ASP A 144 -5.22 12.43 -14.45
CA ASP A 144 -3.94 12.80 -15.06
C ASP A 144 -2.77 12.01 -14.46
N PRO A 145 -2.49 10.81 -14.99
CA PRO A 145 -1.40 9.97 -14.48
C PRO A 145 0.01 10.55 -14.63
N ASP A 146 0.19 11.49 -15.54
CA ASP A 146 1.48 12.15 -15.80
C ASP A 146 1.67 13.43 -14.98
N GLY A 147 0.64 13.89 -14.28
CA GLY A 147 0.68 15.06 -13.44
C GLY A 147 1.28 14.83 -12.05
N GLU A 148 1.21 15.86 -11.23
CA GLU A 148 1.77 15.86 -9.87
C GLU A 148 1.15 14.80 -8.96
N TRP A 149 -0.14 14.51 -9.12
CA TRP A 149 -0.81 13.46 -8.34
C TRP A 149 -0.41 12.06 -8.80
N GLY A 150 -0.07 11.91 -10.08
CA GLY A 150 0.58 10.69 -10.56
C GLY A 150 1.97 10.49 -9.97
N ASP A 151 2.73 11.57 -9.75
CA ASP A 151 4.01 11.50 -9.04
C ASP A 151 3.84 10.93 -7.63
N LYS A 152 2.75 11.26 -6.94
CA LYS A 152 2.43 10.70 -5.63
C LYS A 152 2.10 9.20 -5.68
N ILE A 153 1.47 8.74 -6.74
CA ILE A 153 1.28 7.30 -6.96
C ILE A 153 2.62 6.60 -7.16
N MET A 154 3.54 7.20 -7.91
CA MET A 154 4.89 6.64 -8.08
C MET A 154 5.66 6.63 -6.76
N GLU A 155 5.55 7.68 -5.95
CA GLU A 155 6.12 7.73 -4.61
C GLU A 155 5.56 6.62 -3.71
N LEU A 156 4.25 6.37 -3.78
CA LEU A 156 3.62 5.26 -3.08
C LEU A 156 4.21 3.90 -3.51
N MET A 157 4.37 3.70 -4.80
CA MET A 157 4.92 2.44 -5.31
C MET A 157 6.39 2.26 -4.95
N ASP A 158 7.18 3.32 -4.95
CA ASP A 158 8.56 3.27 -4.46
C ASP A 158 8.62 2.92 -2.97
N ALA A 159 7.72 3.46 -2.16
CA ALA A 159 7.62 3.12 -0.74
C ALA A 159 7.23 1.65 -0.54
N VAL A 160 6.29 1.15 -1.34
CA VAL A 160 5.89 -0.27 -1.34
C VAL A 160 7.08 -1.16 -1.69
N ASP A 161 7.80 -0.81 -2.74
CA ASP A 161 8.96 -1.60 -3.21
C ASP A 161 10.07 -1.66 -2.16
N LYS A 162 10.28 -0.59 -1.43
CA LYS A 162 11.34 -0.49 -0.41
C LYS A 162 10.94 -1.06 0.93
N TYR A 163 9.70 -0.85 1.34
CA TYR A 163 9.25 -1.14 2.70
C TYR A 163 8.60 -2.51 2.86
N ILE A 164 7.90 -2.99 1.83
CA ILE A 164 7.25 -4.29 1.86
C ILE A 164 8.15 -5.33 1.20
N PRO A 165 8.60 -6.36 1.92
CA PRO A 165 9.48 -7.37 1.36
C PRO A 165 8.79 -8.23 0.30
N ASP A 166 9.56 -8.82 -0.61
CA ASP A 166 9.05 -9.64 -1.71
C ASP A 166 8.48 -10.99 -1.25
N SER A 167 8.99 -11.49 -0.14
CA SER A 167 8.55 -12.74 0.45
C SER A 167 8.70 -12.68 1.95
N GLN A 168 7.95 -13.51 2.65
CA GLN A 168 8.32 -13.78 4.04
C GLN A 168 9.74 -14.31 4.04
N PRO A 169 10.57 -13.90 5.01
CA PRO A 169 11.77 -14.63 5.28
C PRO A 169 11.33 -16.09 5.46
N GLU A 170 11.94 -16.98 4.70
CA GLU A 170 11.71 -18.38 4.91
C GLU A 170 11.93 -18.61 6.40
N MET A 171 10.88 -18.95 7.11
CA MET A 171 11.08 -19.62 8.36
C MET A 171 11.88 -20.85 7.97
N ASP A 172 13.16 -20.84 8.30
CA ASP A 172 13.94 -22.04 8.28
C ASP A 172 13.02 -23.11 8.84
N GLN A 173 12.59 -23.98 7.99
CA GLN A 173 12.08 -25.25 8.46
C GLN A 173 13.25 -25.87 9.16
N ALA A 174 13.41 -25.47 10.40
CA ALA A 174 14.32 -26.13 11.29
C ALA A 174 13.93 -27.58 11.20
N SER A 175 14.68 -28.23 10.37
CA SER A 175 14.78 -29.63 10.25
C SER A 175 14.03 -30.35 11.35
N SER A 176 12.99 -31.03 10.96
CA SER A 176 12.55 -32.16 11.73
C SER A 176 13.73 -33.07 11.92
N ILE A 177 14.39 -32.89 13.02
CA ILE A 177 15.32 -33.87 13.48
C ILE A 177 14.49 -35.08 13.85
N HIS A 178 14.46 -35.98 12.94
CA HIS A 178 14.02 -37.32 13.24
C HIS A 178 15.14 -38.00 13.99
N THR A 179 14.94 -38.17 15.27
CA THR A 179 15.59 -39.19 16.01
C THR A 179 14.72 -40.44 15.97
#